data_8cd07db7e5701a73999e2b9753881066
#
_entry.id   8cd07db7e5701a73999e2b9753881066
#
_cell.length_a   1.000
_cell.length_b   1.000
_cell.length_c   1.000
_cell.angle_alpha   90.00
_cell.angle_beta   90.00
_cell.angle_gamma   90.00
#
_symmetry.space_group_name_H-M   'P 1'
#
loop_
_entity.id
_entity.type
_entity.pdbx_description
1 polymer ?
#
loop_
_entity_poly.entity_id
_entity_poly.type
_entity_poly.pdbx_seq_one_letter_code
_entity_poly.pdbx_strand_id
1 'polypeptide(L)'
;MSATEYLCVVDVGNTHTVVGVYEGDKLCHTWRLRTDRERTTDEWGLYLKGLFDMAGIDFGAVTGMAISSVVPPALHAIRRASQRYFGAEPLVVGPGVKTGLPIRYDNPREVGADRVVNAVAAFSRLKRACIVVDFGTATTFDCISQKGEYLGGAIAPGLKISLEALVSRAAKLPRVEIDTPSQAIGRNTEEAMQSGILYGYSALTDGLVNRLASEMGCEVTVIATGGLAGTVAAHATSIQAVEPDLTLEGLRLIYLRNK
;
A
#
# COMPACT_ATOMS: atom_id res chain seq x y z
N MET A 1 -6.77 -5.31 -35.81
CA MET A 1 -6.18 -5.56 -34.48
C MET A 1 -6.79 -4.51 -33.55
N SER A 2 -7.48 -4.92 -32.48
CA SER A 2 -7.97 -3.93 -31.52
C SER A 2 -6.75 -3.23 -30.90
N ALA A 3 -6.79 -1.91 -30.76
CA ALA A 3 -5.74 -1.17 -30.10
C ALA A 3 -5.62 -1.69 -28.65
N THR A 4 -4.41 -1.90 -28.16
CA THR A 4 -4.16 -2.29 -26.78
C THR A 4 -4.62 -1.16 -25.87
N GLU A 5 -5.49 -1.47 -24.91
CA GLU A 5 -5.99 -0.50 -23.92
C GLU A 5 -5.28 -0.72 -22.59
N TYR A 6 -4.83 0.36 -21.99
CA TYR A 6 -4.17 0.33 -20.70
C TYR A 6 -4.99 1.03 -19.62
N LEU A 7 -4.96 0.47 -18.40
CA LEU A 7 -5.42 1.11 -17.19
C LEU A 7 -4.22 1.58 -16.36
N CYS A 8 -4.15 2.87 -16.07
CA CYS A 8 -3.19 3.43 -15.13
C CYS A 8 -3.78 3.40 -13.72
N VAL A 9 -3.06 2.88 -12.75
CA VAL A 9 -3.44 2.91 -11.33
C VAL A 9 -2.39 3.64 -10.54
N VAL A 10 -2.80 4.51 -9.61
CA VAL A 10 -1.89 5.37 -8.85
C VAL A 10 -2.25 5.30 -7.37
N ASP A 11 -1.32 4.82 -6.55
CA ASP A 11 -1.43 4.89 -5.09
C ASP A 11 -0.53 6.00 -4.54
N VAL A 12 -1.13 6.98 -3.88
CA VAL A 12 -0.44 8.18 -3.37
C VAL A 12 -0.34 8.11 -1.86
N GLY A 13 0.73 7.49 -1.39
CA GLY A 13 1.08 7.47 0.04
C GLY A 13 1.84 8.74 0.47
N ASN A 14 2.02 8.91 1.78
CA ASN A 14 2.73 10.08 2.34
C ASN A 14 4.20 10.17 1.92
N THR A 15 4.87 9.04 1.71
CA THR A 15 6.31 8.97 1.38
C THR A 15 6.53 8.65 -0.09
N HIS A 16 5.78 7.71 -0.64
CA HIS A 16 5.92 7.24 -2.00
C HIS A 16 4.59 7.24 -2.73
N THR A 17 4.67 7.55 -4.01
CA THR A 17 3.58 7.34 -4.98
C THR A 17 3.96 6.18 -5.87
N VAL A 18 3.11 5.17 -5.95
CA VAL A 18 3.31 4.00 -6.80
C VAL A 18 2.36 4.08 -7.99
N VAL A 19 2.93 3.95 -9.18
CA VAL A 19 2.18 3.95 -10.44
C VAL A 19 2.26 2.56 -11.05
N GLY A 20 1.12 1.98 -11.40
CA GLY A 20 1.02 0.73 -12.12
C GLY A 20 0.29 0.88 -13.44
N VAL A 21 0.65 0.08 -14.44
CA VAL A 21 -0.06 0.01 -15.73
C VAL A 21 -0.47 -1.41 -15.98
N TYR A 22 -1.77 -1.60 -16.22
CA TYR A 22 -2.39 -2.88 -16.52
C TYR A 22 -2.82 -2.95 -17.99
N GLU A 23 -2.57 -4.10 -18.60
CA GLU A 23 -3.19 -4.56 -19.85
C GLU A 23 -4.16 -5.69 -19.47
N GLY A 24 -5.46 -5.40 -19.44
CA GLY A 24 -6.45 -6.33 -18.92
C GLY A 24 -6.25 -6.63 -17.43
N ASP A 25 -5.86 -7.86 -17.11
CA ASP A 25 -5.55 -8.32 -15.75
C ASP A 25 -4.05 -8.39 -15.45
N LYS A 26 -3.21 -8.21 -16.47
CA LYS A 26 -1.76 -8.28 -16.34
C LYS A 26 -1.17 -6.92 -15.94
N LEU A 27 -0.46 -6.88 -14.81
CA LEU A 27 0.38 -5.76 -14.44
C LEU A 27 1.64 -5.76 -15.30
N CYS A 28 1.75 -4.77 -16.20
CA CYS A 28 2.85 -4.70 -17.17
C CYS A 28 4.05 -3.95 -16.61
N HIS A 29 3.80 -2.84 -15.91
CA HIS A 29 4.85 -1.98 -15.37
C HIS A 29 4.44 -1.41 -14.02
N THR A 30 5.44 -1.21 -13.15
CA THR A 30 5.30 -0.49 -11.88
C THR A 30 6.45 0.49 -11.72
N TRP A 31 6.15 1.67 -11.16
CA TRP A 31 7.15 2.67 -10.79
C TRP A 31 6.86 3.21 -9.41
N ARG A 32 7.91 3.45 -8.66
CA ARG A 32 7.85 4.07 -7.33
C ARG A 32 8.51 5.44 -7.38
N LEU A 33 7.73 6.47 -7.16
CA LEU A 33 8.17 7.85 -7.11
C LEU A 33 8.16 8.35 -5.65
N ARG A 34 8.99 9.32 -5.34
CA ARG A 34 8.85 10.08 -4.10
C ARG A 34 7.56 10.92 -4.18
N THR A 35 6.75 10.89 -3.14
CA THR A 35 5.58 11.77 -3.05
C THR A 35 6.05 13.19 -2.79
N ASP A 36 5.68 14.07 -3.70
CA ASP A 36 5.89 15.50 -3.61
C ASP A 36 4.51 16.17 -3.56
N ARG A 37 4.23 16.86 -2.46
CA ARG A 37 2.93 17.51 -2.20
C ARG A 37 2.74 18.77 -3.02
N GLU A 38 3.82 19.37 -3.50
CA GLU A 38 3.84 20.63 -4.23
C GLU A 38 3.90 20.42 -5.74
N ARG A 39 4.09 19.18 -6.20
CA ARG A 39 4.17 18.86 -7.63
C ARG A 39 2.90 19.30 -8.37
N THR A 40 3.13 20.10 -9.41
CA THR A 40 2.06 20.67 -10.23
C THR A 40 1.41 19.64 -11.15
N THR A 41 0.26 20.01 -11.71
CA THR A 41 -0.43 19.20 -12.74
C THR A 41 0.45 18.90 -13.94
N ASP A 42 1.25 19.88 -14.39
CA ASP A 42 2.08 19.74 -15.59
C ASP A 42 3.30 18.86 -15.32
N GLU A 43 3.90 18.97 -14.14
CA GLU A 43 4.97 18.05 -13.72
C GLU A 43 4.46 16.61 -13.65
N TRP A 44 3.25 16.35 -13.12
CA TRP A 44 2.65 15.02 -13.16
C TRP A 44 2.47 14.52 -14.60
N GLY A 45 2.00 15.39 -15.52
CA GLY A 45 1.88 15.04 -16.93
C GLY A 45 3.23 14.64 -17.55
N LEU A 46 4.30 15.40 -17.27
CA LEU A 46 5.65 15.10 -17.74
C LEU A 46 6.20 13.79 -17.16
N TYR A 47 6.02 13.55 -15.84
CA TYR A 47 6.48 12.32 -15.21
C TYR A 47 5.76 11.10 -15.78
N LEU A 48 4.43 11.12 -15.85
CA LEU A 48 3.66 9.99 -16.37
C LEU A 48 4.00 9.73 -17.84
N LYS A 49 4.10 10.79 -18.65
CA LYS A 49 4.52 10.62 -20.05
C LYS A 49 5.92 10.02 -20.14
N GLY A 50 6.88 10.53 -19.40
CA GLY A 50 8.25 9.99 -19.41
C GLY A 50 8.33 8.53 -18.98
N LEU A 51 7.56 8.12 -17.95
CA LEU A 51 7.47 6.72 -17.53
C LEU A 51 6.90 5.82 -18.63
N PHE A 52 5.85 6.27 -19.29
CA PHE A 52 5.20 5.49 -20.35
C PHE A 52 6.07 5.41 -21.61
N ASP A 53 6.71 6.51 -22.01
CA ASP A 53 7.66 6.52 -23.14
C ASP A 53 8.83 5.53 -22.87
N MET A 54 9.38 5.50 -21.65
CA MET A 54 10.42 4.53 -21.28
C MET A 54 9.94 3.07 -21.33
N ALA A 55 8.65 2.83 -21.10
CA ALA A 55 8.04 1.51 -21.18
C ALA A 55 7.54 1.14 -22.57
N GLY A 56 7.65 2.04 -23.56
CA GLY A 56 7.11 1.83 -24.90
C GLY A 56 5.57 1.83 -24.95
N ILE A 57 4.91 2.44 -23.95
CA ILE A 57 3.45 2.54 -23.89
C ILE A 57 3.01 3.85 -24.54
N ASP A 58 2.14 3.73 -25.55
CA ASP A 58 1.52 4.92 -26.11
C ASP A 58 0.63 5.60 -25.05
N PHE A 59 0.91 6.87 -24.77
CA PHE A 59 0.17 7.66 -23.81
C PHE A 59 -1.32 7.75 -24.15
N GLY A 60 -1.65 7.78 -25.45
CA GLY A 60 -3.04 7.77 -25.95
C GLY A 60 -3.76 6.43 -25.80
N ALA A 61 -3.04 5.35 -25.54
CA ALA A 61 -3.63 4.03 -25.31
C ALA A 61 -4.10 3.81 -23.85
N VAL A 62 -3.85 4.78 -22.93
CA VAL A 62 -4.35 4.74 -21.57
C VAL A 62 -5.78 5.23 -21.54
N THR A 63 -6.73 4.32 -21.42
CA THR A 63 -8.18 4.58 -21.51
C THR A 63 -8.85 4.81 -20.17
N GLY A 64 -8.12 4.65 -19.06
CA GLY A 64 -8.65 4.88 -17.72
C GLY A 64 -7.59 5.06 -16.66
N MET A 65 -7.99 5.68 -15.55
CA MET A 65 -7.14 5.85 -14.38
C MET A 65 -7.92 5.60 -13.10
N ALA A 66 -7.31 4.91 -12.13
CA ALA A 66 -7.82 4.79 -10.76
C ALA A 66 -6.77 5.31 -9.77
N ILE A 67 -7.22 6.04 -8.75
CA ILE A 67 -6.34 6.68 -7.77
C ILE A 67 -6.79 6.35 -6.36
N SER A 68 -5.87 5.86 -5.53
CA SER A 68 -5.94 5.89 -4.08
C SER A 68 -5.04 7.01 -3.57
N SER A 69 -5.48 7.77 -2.58
CA SER A 69 -4.63 8.82 -2.02
C SER A 69 -4.97 9.14 -0.58
N VAL A 70 -3.92 9.31 0.23
CA VAL A 70 -3.96 9.89 1.57
C VAL A 70 -3.30 11.28 1.61
N VAL A 71 -3.04 11.88 0.43
CA VAL A 71 -2.35 13.18 0.27
C VAL A 71 -3.18 14.11 -0.63
N PRO A 72 -4.15 14.88 -0.06
CA PRO A 72 -5.09 15.68 -0.84
C PRO A 72 -4.46 16.65 -1.86
N PRO A 73 -3.34 17.37 -1.58
CA PRO A 73 -2.73 18.25 -2.57
C PRO A 73 -2.24 17.50 -3.81
N ALA A 74 -1.54 16.37 -3.62
CA ALA A 74 -1.06 15.53 -4.72
C ALA A 74 -2.21 14.92 -5.52
N LEU A 75 -3.28 14.46 -4.84
CA LEU A 75 -4.49 13.95 -5.49
C LEU A 75 -5.09 14.97 -6.46
N HIS A 76 -5.20 16.23 -6.03
CA HIS A 76 -5.75 17.28 -6.88
C HIS A 76 -4.94 17.51 -8.16
N ALA A 77 -3.62 17.53 -8.03
CA ALA A 77 -2.71 17.71 -9.18
C ALA A 77 -2.76 16.51 -10.14
N ILE A 78 -2.75 15.26 -9.62
CA ILE A 78 -2.82 14.04 -10.44
C ILE A 78 -4.17 13.93 -11.17
N ARG A 79 -5.29 14.23 -10.47
CA ARG A 79 -6.62 14.23 -11.08
C ARG A 79 -6.68 15.19 -12.27
N ARG A 80 -6.18 16.42 -12.09
CA ARG A 80 -6.09 17.39 -13.20
C ARG A 80 -5.16 16.93 -14.33
N ALA A 81 -4.06 16.26 -13.99
CA ALA A 81 -3.16 15.71 -15.00
C ALA A 81 -3.85 14.62 -15.83
N SER A 82 -4.64 13.74 -15.19
CA SER A 82 -5.46 12.75 -15.89
C SER A 82 -6.43 13.40 -16.87
N GLN A 83 -7.20 14.38 -16.42
CA GLN A 83 -8.16 15.10 -17.29
C GLN A 83 -7.46 15.80 -18.46
N ARG A 84 -6.34 16.48 -18.20
CA ARG A 84 -5.66 17.32 -19.19
C ARG A 84 -4.88 16.51 -20.23
N TYR A 85 -4.22 15.45 -19.79
CA TYR A 85 -3.24 14.73 -20.63
C TYR A 85 -3.74 13.37 -21.12
N PHE A 86 -4.64 12.71 -20.39
CA PHE A 86 -5.26 11.45 -20.82
C PHE A 86 -6.69 11.64 -21.33
N GLY A 87 -7.28 12.81 -21.13
CA GLY A 87 -8.67 13.07 -21.52
C GLY A 87 -9.69 12.25 -20.71
N ALA A 88 -9.28 11.65 -19.60
CA ALA A 88 -10.12 10.78 -18.77
C ALA A 88 -10.31 11.34 -17.36
N GLU A 89 -11.54 11.29 -16.85
CA GLU A 89 -11.82 11.53 -15.44
C GLU A 89 -11.37 10.30 -14.65
N PRO A 90 -10.42 10.42 -13.69
CA PRO A 90 -9.98 9.27 -12.93
C PRO A 90 -11.00 8.85 -11.89
N LEU A 91 -11.12 7.54 -11.66
CA LEU A 91 -11.83 7.00 -10.51
C LEU A 91 -10.98 7.24 -9.25
N VAL A 92 -11.42 8.12 -8.38
CA VAL A 92 -10.77 8.36 -7.08
C VAL A 92 -11.46 7.50 -6.02
N VAL A 93 -10.71 6.61 -5.39
CA VAL A 93 -11.25 5.74 -4.32
C VAL A 93 -11.59 6.58 -3.10
N GLY A 94 -12.85 6.51 -2.69
CA GLY A 94 -13.39 7.29 -1.58
C GLY A 94 -14.88 7.02 -1.37
N PRO A 95 -15.54 7.83 -0.53
CA PRO A 95 -16.96 7.67 -0.26
C PRO A 95 -17.81 7.69 -1.54
N GLY A 96 -18.68 6.69 -1.68
CA GLY A 96 -19.58 6.54 -2.84
C GLY A 96 -19.05 5.65 -3.96
N VAL A 97 -17.78 5.26 -3.94
CA VAL A 97 -17.22 4.28 -4.88
C VAL A 97 -17.65 2.87 -4.51
N LYS A 98 -18.06 2.10 -5.50
CA LYS A 98 -18.45 0.69 -5.31
C LYS A 98 -17.20 -0.18 -5.11
N THR A 99 -16.86 -0.44 -3.86
CA THR A 99 -15.73 -1.33 -3.51
C THR A 99 -16.10 -2.81 -3.56
N GLY A 100 -17.40 -3.13 -3.37
CA GLY A 100 -17.89 -4.50 -3.20
C GLY A 100 -17.49 -5.13 -1.86
N LEU A 101 -17.07 -4.30 -0.90
CA LEU A 101 -16.63 -4.71 0.43
C LEU A 101 -17.33 -3.78 1.44
N PRO A 102 -18.34 -4.30 2.19
CA PRO A 102 -19.00 -3.51 3.24
C PRO A 102 -18.01 -3.12 4.34
N ILE A 103 -18.03 -1.86 4.73
CA ILE A 103 -17.15 -1.33 5.78
C ILE A 103 -17.94 -1.27 7.09
N ARG A 104 -17.53 -2.10 8.09
CA ARG A 104 -18.12 -2.20 9.43
C ARG A 104 -17.34 -1.35 10.44
N TYR A 105 -17.02 -0.14 10.06
CA TYR A 105 -16.34 0.84 10.91
C TYR A 105 -17.35 1.84 11.44
N ASP A 106 -17.19 2.36 12.66
CA ASP A 106 -18.12 3.33 13.25
C ASP A 106 -18.34 4.53 12.35
N ASN A 107 -17.26 5.06 11.79
CA ASN A 107 -17.31 6.06 10.74
C ASN A 107 -16.54 5.56 9.49
N PRO A 108 -17.21 4.99 8.50
CA PRO A 108 -16.56 4.45 7.30
C PRO A 108 -15.71 5.46 6.51
N ARG A 109 -15.93 6.77 6.70
CA ARG A 109 -15.17 7.83 6.01
C ARG A 109 -13.76 8.02 6.59
N GLU A 110 -13.50 7.50 7.78
CA GLU A 110 -12.19 7.56 8.44
C GLU A 110 -11.22 6.46 7.97
N VAL A 111 -11.73 5.45 7.28
CA VAL A 111 -10.87 4.39 6.74
C VAL A 111 -10.11 4.93 5.54
N GLY A 112 -8.78 4.88 5.60
CA GLY A 112 -7.90 5.28 4.52
C GLY A 112 -8.21 4.51 3.23
N ALA A 113 -8.15 5.21 2.09
CA ALA A 113 -8.45 4.61 0.79
C ALA A 113 -7.51 3.44 0.47
N ASP A 114 -6.23 3.54 0.83
CA ASP A 114 -5.21 2.50 0.72
C ASP A 114 -5.61 1.21 1.45
N ARG A 115 -6.11 1.33 2.69
CA ARG A 115 -6.58 0.21 3.51
C ARG A 115 -7.78 -0.50 2.88
N VAL A 116 -8.74 0.27 2.36
CA VAL A 116 -9.90 -0.30 1.65
C VAL A 116 -9.47 -1.01 0.38
N VAL A 117 -8.56 -0.41 -0.39
CA VAL A 117 -8.03 -0.98 -1.63
C VAL A 117 -7.31 -2.30 -1.35
N ASN A 118 -6.44 -2.34 -0.34
CA ASN A 118 -5.74 -3.55 0.10
C ASN A 118 -6.73 -4.66 0.52
N ALA A 119 -7.76 -4.30 1.30
CA ALA A 119 -8.78 -5.24 1.73
C ALA A 119 -9.59 -5.85 0.56
N VAL A 120 -9.92 -5.03 -0.45
CA VAL A 120 -10.61 -5.49 -1.67
C VAL A 120 -9.75 -6.51 -2.43
N ALA A 121 -8.46 -6.24 -2.62
CA ALA A 121 -7.55 -7.16 -3.30
C ALA A 121 -7.39 -8.47 -2.51
N ALA A 122 -7.13 -8.37 -1.22
CA ALA A 122 -6.94 -9.52 -0.34
C ALA A 122 -8.17 -10.45 -0.36
N PHE A 123 -9.36 -9.89 -0.15
CA PHE A 123 -10.58 -10.69 -0.17
C PHE A 123 -10.92 -11.23 -1.56
N SER A 124 -10.65 -10.47 -2.61
CA SER A 124 -10.85 -10.96 -3.98
C SER A 124 -10.03 -12.22 -4.27
N ARG A 125 -8.80 -12.26 -3.78
CA ARG A 125 -7.85 -13.35 -3.98
C ARG A 125 -8.13 -14.56 -3.07
N LEU A 126 -8.33 -14.30 -1.78
CA LEU A 126 -8.40 -15.36 -0.77
C LEU A 126 -9.80 -15.94 -0.59
N LYS A 127 -10.86 -15.15 -0.77
CA LYS A 127 -12.29 -15.55 -0.56
C LYS A 127 -12.55 -16.15 0.82
N ARG A 128 -11.81 -15.70 1.83
CA ARG A 128 -11.93 -16.15 3.23
C ARG A 128 -11.52 -15.04 4.19
N ALA A 129 -11.74 -15.24 5.48
CA ALA A 129 -11.27 -14.32 6.51
C ALA A 129 -9.76 -14.11 6.40
N CYS A 130 -9.33 -12.85 6.44
CA CYS A 130 -7.91 -12.54 6.32
C CYS A 130 -7.55 -11.26 7.10
N ILE A 131 -6.25 -11.15 7.38
CA ILE A 131 -5.64 -9.94 7.91
C ILE A 131 -4.59 -9.48 6.89
N VAL A 132 -4.67 -8.22 6.47
CA VAL A 132 -3.64 -7.59 5.67
C VAL A 132 -2.75 -6.77 6.57
N VAL A 133 -1.43 -6.99 6.49
CA VAL A 133 -0.43 -6.18 7.17
C VAL A 133 0.32 -5.36 6.14
N ASP A 134 0.19 -4.02 6.21
CA ASP A 134 0.91 -3.12 5.31
C ASP A 134 2.07 -2.44 6.04
N PHE A 135 3.29 -2.69 5.60
CA PHE A 135 4.53 -2.12 6.12
C PHE A 135 4.93 -0.85 5.35
N GLY A 136 4.13 0.19 5.52
CA GLY A 136 4.31 1.51 4.92
C GLY A 136 4.93 2.55 5.87
N THR A 137 4.49 3.81 5.73
CA THR A 137 4.81 4.90 6.67
C THR A 137 4.28 4.59 8.06
N ALA A 138 3.04 4.09 8.16
CA ALA A 138 2.53 3.37 9.31
C ALA A 138 2.59 1.87 9.02
N THR A 139 2.52 1.03 10.06
CA THR A 139 2.22 -0.39 9.93
C THR A 139 0.74 -0.58 10.25
N THR A 140 -0.07 -0.95 9.26
CA THR A 140 -1.50 -1.16 9.45
C THR A 140 -1.85 -2.64 9.43
N PHE A 141 -2.89 -3.00 10.18
CA PHE A 141 -3.46 -4.34 10.25
C PHE A 141 -4.93 -4.21 9.90
N ASP A 142 -5.35 -4.79 8.79
CA ASP A 142 -6.70 -4.68 8.27
C ASP A 142 -7.40 -6.03 8.34
N CYS A 143 -8.49 -6.12 9.10
CA CYS A 143 -9.25 -7.35 9.34
C CYS A 143 -10.44 -7.44 8.38
N ILE A 144 -10.52 -8.52 7.63
CA ILE A 144 -11.58 -8.82 6.69
C ILE A 144 -12.29 -10.09 7.10
N SER A 145 -13.62 -10.04 7.28
CA SER A 145 -14.42 -11.18 7.70
C SER A 145 -14.51 -12.26 6.63
N GLN A 146 -14.98 -13.46 7.03
CA GLN A 146 -15.28 -14.57 6.12
C GLN A 146 -16.30 -14.17 5.03
N LYS A 147 -17.13 -13.16 5.29
CA LYS A 147 -18.15 -12.66 4.34
C LYS A 147 -17.64 -11.53 3.45
N GLY A 148 -16.38 -11.13 3.58
CA GLY A 148 -15.79 -10.01 2.84
C GLY A 148 -16.20 -8.65 3.38
N GLU A 149 -16.38 -8.51 4.68
CA GLU A 149 -16.65 -7.24 5.33
C GLU A 149 -15.34 -6.72 5.96
N TYR A 150 -15.04 -5.45 5.76
CA TYR A 150 -13.95 -4.78 6.46
C TYR A 150 -14.37 -4.50 7.90
N LEU A 151 -13.71 -5.14 8.85
CA LEU A 151 -14.07 -5.06 10.27
C LEU A 151 -13.36 -3.94 11.03
N GLY A 152 -12.28 -3.41 10.48
CA GLY A 152 -11.36 -2.50 11.16
C GLY A 152 -9.98 -3.12 11.31
N GLY A 153 -9.26 -2.72 12.36
CA GLY A 153 -7.94 -3.27 12.61
C GLY A 153 -7.08 -2.40 13.52
N ALA A 154 -5.75 -2.48 13.37
CA ALA A 154 -4.81 -1.72 14.19
C ALA A 154 -3.90 -0.85 13.33
N ILE A 155 -3.36 0.21 13.92
CA ILE A 155 -2.35 1.09 13.30
C ILE A 155 -1.21 1.25 14.30
N ALA A 156 -0.01 0.92 13.87
CA ALA A 156 1.22 1.14 14.62
C ALA A 156 2.15 2.09 13.84
N PRO A 157 3.12 2.72 14.48
CA PRO A 157 4.16 3.45 13.74
C PRO A 157 4.86 2.53 12.75
N GLY A 158 5.30 3.02 11.60
CA GLY A 158 6.10 2.23 10.67
C GLY A 158 7.55 2.07 11.16
N LEU A 159 8.26 1.05 10.68
CA LEU A 159 9.64 0.76 11.11
C LEU A 159 10.57 1.96 10.90
N LYS A 160 10.49 2.62 9.72
CA LYS A 160 11.36 3.77 9.41
C LYS A 160 11.12 4.94 10.33
N ILE A 161 9.87 5.33 10.54
CA ILE A 161 9.57 6.47 11.42
C ILE A 161 9.90 6.17 12.88
N SER A 162 9.78 4.92 13.32
CA SER A 162 10.19 4.52 14.67
C SER A 162 11.70 4.61 14.85
N LEU A 163 12.46 4.14 13.86
CA LEU A 163 13.91 4.26 13.86
C LEU A 163 14.35 5.74 13.83
N GLU A 164 13.74 6.55 12.96
CA GLU A 164 13.99 7.99 12.86
C GLU A 164 13.66 8.71 14.18
N ALA A 165 12.55 8.36 14.82
CA ALA A 165 12.17 8.92 16.11
C ALA A 165 13.19 8.56 17.20
N LEU A 166 13.67 7.30 17.22
CA LEU A 166 14.70 6.85 18.15
C LEU A 166 16.01 7.64 17.95
N VAL A 167 16.50 7.75 16.72
CA VAL A 167 17.72 8.51 16.40
C VAL A 167 17.57 9.99 16.72
N SER A 168 16.41 10.59 16.44
CA SER A 168 16.20 12.03 16.68
C SER A 168 16.10 12.39 18.17
N ARG A 169 15.75 11.44 19.02
CA ARG A 169 15.56 11.68 20.48
C ARG A 169 16.73 11.19 21.33
N ALA A 170 17.60 10.33 20.79
CA ALA A 170 18.74 9.77 21.52
C ALA A 170 20.04 10.41 21.05
N ALA A 171 20.68 11.20 21.92
CA ALA A 171 21.84 12.02 21.55
C ALA A 171 23.07 11.26 21.01
N LYS A 172 23.16 9.95 21.23
CA LYS A 172 24.33 9.14 20.86
C LYS A 172 24.04 8.02 19.85
N LEU A 173 22.79 7.86 19.39
CA LEU A 173 22.47 6.81 18.44
C LEU A 173 22.72 7.27 17.00
N PRO A 174 23.49 6.50 16.20
CA PRO A 174 23.74 6.82 14.80
C PRO A 174 22.52 6.55 13.94
N ARG A 175 22.50 7.08 12.72
CA ARG A 175 21.59 6.62 11.69
C ARG A 175 22.05 5.25 11.19
N VAL A 176 21.12 4.30 11.16
CA VAL A 176 21.36 2.95 10.66
C VAL A 176 20.32 2.58 9.61
N GLU A 177 20.67 1.69 8.71
CA GLU A 177 19.72 1.08 7.77
C GLU A 177 18.96 -0.05 8.44
N ILE A 178 17.71 -0.28 8.01
CA ILE A 178 16.92 -1.44 8.47
C ILE A 178 17.40 -2.66 7.70
N ASP A 179 18.19 -3.47 8.37
CA ASP A 179 18.75 -4.70 7.82
C ASP A 179 18.68 -5.83 8.85
N THR A 180 18.88 -7.07 8.41
CA THR A 180 18.86 -8.23 9.28
C THR A 180 20.22 -8.35 9.99
N PRO A 181 20.25 -8.18 11.33
CA PRO A 181 21.50 -8.34 12.07
C PRO A 181 21.93 -9.81 12.09
N SER A 182 23.23 -10.07 12.27
CA SER A 182 23.80 -11.42 12.28
C SER A 182 23.27 -12.29 13.43
N GLN A 183 22.82 -11.65 14.52
CA GLN A 183 22.26 -12.31 15.70
C GLN A 183 21.35 -11.34 16.48
N ALA A 184 20.43 -11.89 17.28
CA ALA A 184 19.50 -11.08 18.08
C ALA A 184 20.21 -10.27 19.18
N ILE A 185 21.32 -10.76 19.73
CA ILE A 185 22.13 -10.01 20.70
C ILE A 185 23.17 -9.22 19.91
N GLY A 186 22.84 -7.95 19.58
CA GLY A 186 23.78 -7.05 18.92
C GLY A 186 24.99 -6.74 19.80
N ARG A 187 26.20 -6.80 19.21
CA ARG A 187 27.45 -6.54 19.93
C ARG A 187 28.00 -5.14 19.72
N ASN A 188 27.31 -4.34 18.95
CA ASN A 188 27.55 -2.91 18.74
C ASN A 188 26.20 -2.18 18.64
N THR A 189 26.24 -0.85 18.65
CA THR A 189 25.03 -0.01 18.65
C THR A 189 24.16 -0.22 17.40
N GLU A 190 24.80 -0.36 16.23
CA GLU A 190 24.08 -0.57 14.96
C GLU A 190 23.31 -1.89 14.98
N GLU A 191 23.98 -3.01 15.27
CA GLU A 191 23.34 -4.34 15.36
C GLU A 191 22.25 -4.37 16.45
N ALA A 192 22.48 -3.71 17.60
CA ALA A 192 21.47 -3.64 18.67
C ALA A 192 20.22 -2.85 18.23
N MET A 193 20.38 -1.77 17.47
CA MET A 193 19.27 -1.01 16.89
C MET A 193 18.54 -1.80 15.82
N GLN A 194 19.26 -2.43 14.89
CA GLN A 194 18.69 -3.30 13.85
C GLN A 194 17.89 -4.46 14.47
N SER A 195 18.46 -5.13 15.46
CA SER A 195 17.80 -6.20 16.20
C SER A 195 16.52 -5.72 16.87
N GLY A 196 16.58 -4.62 17.61
CA GLY A 196 15.43 -4.05 18.30
C GLY A 196 14.31 -3.63 17.34
N ILE A 197 14.64 -3.04 16.21
CA ILE A 197 13.65 -2.64 15.20
C ILE A 197 13.10 -3.87 14.46
N LEU A 198 13.93 -4.70 13.87
CA LEU A 198 13.47 -5.79 13.02
C LEU A 198 12.74 -6.89 13.81
N TYR A 199 13.38 -7.43 14.83
CA TYR A 199 12.76 -8.50 15.64
C TYR A 199 11.65 -7.95 16.54
N GLY A 200 11.76 -6.68 17.00
CA GLY A 200 10.69 -6.01 17.73
C GLY A 200 9.42 -5.87 16.89
N TYR A 201 9.54 -5.47 15.62
CA TYR A 201 8.40 -5.36 14.70
C TYR A 201 7.86 -6.71 14.27
N SER A 202 8.71 -7.73 14.10
CA SER A 202 8.25 -9.08 13.82
C SER A 202 7.42 -9.64 14.99
N ALA A 203 7.89 -9.46 16.22
CA ALA A 203 7.14 -9.86 17.42
C ALA A 203 5.85 -9.04 17.62
N LEU A 204 5.89 -7.72 17.35
CA LEU A 204 4.69 -6.86 17.36
C LEU A 204 3.66 -7.37 16.35
N THR A 205 4.12 -7.73 15.16
CA THR A 205 3.25 -8.27 14.09
C THR A 205 2.59 -9.56 14.53
N ASP A 206 3.37 -10.53 15.00
CA ASP A 206 2.85 -11.82 15.47
C ASP A 206 1.89 -11.63 16.66
N GLY A 207 2.24 -10.75 17.60
CA GLY A 207 1.41 -10.46 18.76
C GLY A 207 0.08 -9.80 18.42
N LEU A 208 0.08 -8.82 17.51
CA LEU A 208 -1.15 -8.16 17.06
C LEU A 208 -2.02 -9.09 16.22
N VAL A 209 -1.43 -9.81 15.26
CA VAL A 209 -2.14 -10.79 14.44
C VAL A 209 -2.86 -11.82 15.31
N ASN A 210 -2.17 -12.38 16.31
CA ASN A 210 -2.78 -13.36 17.23
C ASN A 210 -3.97 -12.78 18.01
N ARG A 211 -3.87 -11.53 18.49
CA ARG A 211 -4.99 -10.85 19.18
C ARG A 211 -6.17 -10.61 18.25
N LEU A 212 -5.91 -10.05 17.06
CA LEU A 212 -6.95 -9.76 16.06
C LEU A 212 -7.63 -11.04 15.58
N ALA A 213 -6.88 -12.10 15.27
CA ALA A 213 -7.43 -13.40 14.88
C ALA A 213 -8.30 -14.01 15.98
N SER A 214 -7.86 -13.92 17.25
CA SER A 214 -8.65 -14.38 18.39
C SER A 214 -9.97 -13.61 18.53
N GLU A 215 -9.97 -12.30 18.31
CA GLU A 215 -11.16 -11.45 18.34
C GLU A 215 -12.10 -11.75 17.15
N MET A 216 -11.55 -12.03 15.96
CA MET A 216 -12.32 -12.45 14.80
C MET A 216 -12.99 -13.82 15.00
N GLY A 217 -12.50 -14.64 15.91
CA GLY A 217 -13.09 -15.94 16.28
C GLY A 217 -13.10 -17.00 15.17
N CYS A 218 -12.20 -16.88 14.20
CA CYS A 218 -12.09 -17.82 13.09
C CYS A 218 -10.64 -17.95 12.60
N GLU A 219 -10.37 -18.97 11.81
CA GLU A 219 -9.08 -19.09 11.12
C GLU A 219 -8.92 -17.96 10.10
N VAL A 220 -7.77 -17.30 10.11
CA VAL A 220 -7.45 -16.19 9.21
C VAL A 220 -6.22 -16.50 8.38
N THR A 221 -6.21 -16.01 7.14
CA THR A 221 -4.99 -15.98 6.32
C THR A 221 -4.37 -14.59 6.46
N VAL A 222 -3.07 -14.52 6.74
CA VAL A 222 -2.34 -13.28 6.91
C VAL A 222 -1.45 -13.03 5.72
N ILE A 223 -1.66 -11.90 5.04
CA ILE A 223 -0.81 -11.47 3.93
C ILE A 223 -0.20 -10.12 4.25
N ALA A 224 1.01 -9.92 3.77
CA ALA A 224 1.76 -8.69 3.96
C ALA A 224 1.98 -7.94 2.65
N THR A 225 1.97 -6.61 2.72
CA THR A 225 2.30 -5.71 1.62
C THR A 225 3.13 -4.54 2.14
N GLY A 226 3.53 -3.64 1.25
CA GLY A 226 4.37 -2.49 1.60
C GLY A 226 5.86 -2.72 1.42
N GLY A 227 6.62 -1.63 1.49
CA GLY A 227 8.02 -1.63 1.09
C GLY A 227 8.98 -2.44 1.97
N LEU A 228 8.57 -2.77 3.20
CA LEU A 228 9.36 -3.57 4.15
C LEU A 228 8.72 -4.94 4.45
N ALA A 229 7.65 -5.31 3.73
CA ALA A 229 6.93 -6.56 3.96
C ALA A 229 7.85 -7.79 3.86
N GLY A 230 8.69 -7.88 2.83
CA GLY A 230 9.62 -9.00 2.66
C GLY A 230 10.62 -9.12 3.80
N THR A 231 11.15 -7.98 4.28
CA THR A 231 12.12 -7.95 5.37
C THR A 231 11.51 -8.44 6.69
N VAL A 232 10.30 -7.97 7.02
CA VAL A 232 9.64 -8.37 8.27
C VAL A 232 9.09 -9.79 8.19
N ALA A 233 8.49 -10.17 7.05
CA ALA A 233 7.91 -11.50 6.86
C ALA A 233 8.95 -12.64 6.99
N ALA A 234 10.21 -12.37 6.69
CA ALA A 234 11.30 -13.35 6.90
C ALA A 234 11.51 -13.73 8.39
N HIS A 235 10.98 -12.91 9.31
CA HIS A 235 11.16 -13.08 10.77
C HIS A 235 9.84 -13.13 11.55
N ALA A 236 8.70 -12.83 10.93
CA ALA A 236 7.37 -12.95 11.51
C ALA A 236 6.77 -14.32 11.18
N THR A 237 6.23 -15.00 12.19
CA THR A 237 5.68 -16.37 12.03
C THR A 237 4.25 -16.38 11.56
N SER A 238 3.53 -15.28 11.72
CA SER A 238 2.10 -15.16 11.37
C SER A 238 1.85 -14.85 9.90
N ILE A 239 2.83 -14.33 9.16
CA ILE A 239 2.68 -13.93 7.76
C ILE A 239 2.84 -15.15 6.86
N GLN A 240 1.82 -15.46 6.05
CA GLN A 240 1.86 -16.61 5.13
C GLN A 240 2.28 -16.24 3.70
N ALA A 241 2.06 -14.99 3.28
CA ALA A 241 2.45 -14.54 1.95
C ALA A 241 2.79 -13.04 1.93
N VAL A 242 3.66 -12.66 1.00
CA VAL A 242 3.98 -11.25 0.72
C VAL A 242 3.47 -10.91 -0.67
N GLU A 243 2.65 -9.87 -0.76
CA GLU A 243 1.99 -9.41 -1.99
C GLU A 243 2.37 -7.95 -2.27
N PRO A 244 3.47 -7.72 -2.99
CA PRO A 244 4.02 -6.37 -3.17
C PRO A 244 3.12 -5.43 -3.97
N ASP A 245 2.29 -5.97 -4.87
CA ASP A 245 1.44 -5.20 -5.77
C ASP A 245 -0.04 -5.20 -5.33
N LEU A 246 -0.32 -5.57 -4.08
CA LEU A 246 -1.69 -5.73 -3.56
C LEU A 246 -2.54 -4.47 -3.76
N THR A 247 -1.99 -3.30 -3.44
CA THR A 247 -2.69 -2.02 -3.59
C THR A 247 -3.02 -1.72 -5.04
N LEU A 248 -2.09 -1.99 -5.97
CA LEU A 248 -2.33 -1.77 -7.40
C LEU A 248 -3.42 -2.72 -7.94
N GLU A 249 -3.42 -3.98 -7.50
CA GLU A 249 -4.47 -4.94 -7.84
C GLU A 249 -5.84 -4.49 -7.33
N GLY A 250 -5.91 -4.02 -6.09
CA GLY A 250 -7.15 -3.50 -5.50
C GLY A 250 -7.71 -2.30 -6.26
N LEU A 251 -6.86 -1.37 -6.67
CA LEU A 251 -7.25 -0.24 -7.51
C LEU A 251 -7.85 -0.70 -8.84
N ARG A 252 -7.22 -1.67 -9.52
CA ARG A 252 -7.75 -2.25 -10.74
C ARG A 252 -9.11 -2.90 -10.53
N LEU A 253 -9.27 -3.70 -9.49
CA LEU A 253 -10.53 -4.37 -9.18
C LEU A 253 -11.66 -3.39 -8.88
N ILE A 254 -11.38 -2.32 -8.14
CA ILE A 254 -12.35 -1.27 -7.84
C ILE A 254 -12.70 -0.51 -9.12
N TYR A 255 -11.73 -0.18 -9.98
CA TYR A 255 -11.99 0.46 -11.27
C TYR A 255 -12.97 -0.36 -12.12
N LEU A 256 -12.71 -1.67 -12.28
CA LEU A 256 -13.56 -2.56 -13.08
C LEU A 256 -15.01 -2.66 -12.54
N ARG A 257 -15.22 -2.51 -11.24
CA ARG A 257 -16.56 -2.51 -10.62
C ARG A 257 -17.35 -1.22 -10.85
N ASN A 258 -16.67 -0.16 -11.23
CA ASN A 258 -17.28 1.17 -11.42
C ASN A 258 -17.33 1.59 -12.90
N LYS A 259 -16.76 0.77 -13.80
CA LYS A 259 -16.88 0.90 -15.27
C LYS A 259 -18.20 0.26 -15.74
#